data_85abd84fb7a3a7d641afac1093a2a1b5
#
_entry.id   85abd84fb7a3a7d641afac1093a2a1b5
#
_cell.length_a   1.000
_cell.length_b   1.000
_cell.length_c   1.000
_cell.angle_alpha   90.00
_cell.angle_beta   90.00
_cell.angle_gamma   90.00
#
_symmetry.space_group_name_H-M   'P 1'
#
loop_
_entity.id
_entity.type
_entity.pdbx_description
1 polymer ?
#
loop_
_entity_poly.entity_id
_entity_poly.type
_entity_poly.pdbx_seq_one_letter_code
_entity_poly.pdbx_strand_id
1 'polypeptide(L)'
;DRFTASGKLSLAVPLLFLIGRGGEACARLQSAGRWEYAATLAKASLPPAERGVVLSAWAEQLLARGEPHRAIEVLLSLGRVQEVAERLLEVCAFDKAALLLCALREAHETRRGALAGFAFRGAARVLLEYAAFLSRQNLNALAVRYTALATETAETAASAGGGEDALTELEAAQLVVQLARLQERREEQPV
;
A
#
# COMPACT_ATOMS: atom_id res chain seq x y z
N ASP A 1 38.68 3.76 -13.00
CA ASP A 1 37.68 4.84 -13.22
C ASP A 1 36.55 4.91 -12.19
N ARG A 2 36.11 3.80 -11.58
CA ARG A 2 35.08 3.81 -10.51
C ARG A 2 35.59 4.47 -9.21
N PHE A 3 36.84 4.33 -8.86
CA PHE A 3 37.44 4.91 -7.64
C PHE A 3 37.56 6.44 -7.69
N THR A 4 37.85 7.02 -8.85
CA THR A 4 37.92 8.47 -9.04
C THR A 4 36.55 9.15 -8.96
N ALA A 5 35.52 8.50 -9.45
CA ALA A 5 34.12 8.98 -9.33
C ALA A 5 33.63 8.95 -7.87
N SER A 6 33.98 7.92 -7.08
CA SER A 6 33.60 7.78 -5.66
C SER A 6 34.26 8.87 -4.79
N GLY A 7 35.53 9.20 -5.02
CA GLY A 7 36.21 10.28 -4.29
C GLY A 7 35.62 11.67 -4.55
N LYS A 8 35.23 11.96 -5.79
CA LYS A 8 34.53 13.20 -6.14
C LYS A 8 33.15 13.32 -5.53
N LEU A 9 32.42 12.20 -5.40
CA LEU A 9 31.09 12.16 -4.78
C LEU A 9 31.15 12.45 -3.27
N SER A 10 32.15 11.94 -2.55
CA SER A 10 32.28 12.13 -1.11
C SER A 10 32.50 13.60 -0.73
N LEU A 11 33.14 14.39 -1.61
CA LEU A 11 33.33 15.82 -1.44
C LEU A 11 32.15 16.64 -1.97
N ALA A 12 31.55 16.21 -3.07
CA ALA A 12 30.46 16.95 -3.72
C ALA A 12 29.16 16.92 -2.90
N VAL A 13 28.85 15.80 -2.26
CA VAL A 13 27.60 15.63 -1.46
C VAL A 13 27.51 16.64 -0.32
N PRO A 14 28.49 16.76 0.59
CA PRO A 14 28.45 17.79 1.65
C PRO A 14 28.36 19.22 1.12
N LEU A 15 29.09 19.54 0.06
CA LEU A 15 29.05 20.86 -0.54
C LEU A 15 27.67 21.22 -1.10
N LEU A 16 27.00 20.26 -1.77
CA LEU A 16 25.65 20.47 -2.28
C LEU A 16 24.64 20.68 -1.12
N PHE A 17 24.78 20.00 0.00
CA PHE A 17 23.95 20.24 1.18
C PHE A 17 24.21 21.63 1.78
N LEU A 18 25.46 22.08 1.85
CA LEU A 18 25.82 23.41 2.37
C LEU A 18 25.21 24.55 1.55
N ILE A 19 25.09 24.39 0.23
CA ILE A 19 24.49 25.40 -0.66
C ILE A 19 22.97 25.22 -0.84
N GLY A 20 22.32 24.37 -0.03
CA GLY A 20 20.88 24.15 -0.09
C GLY A 20 20.38 23.30 -1.28
N ARG A 21 21.26 22.58 -1.98
CA ARG A 21 20.93 21.70 -3.12
C ARG A 21 20.96 20.23 -2.74
N GLY A 22 20.37 19.89 -1.59
CA GLY A 22 20.39 18.55 -1.04
C GLY A 22 19.67 17.51 -1.91
N GLY A 23 18.58 17.88 -2.59
CA GLY A 23 17.87 17.03 -3.55
C GLY A 23 18.78 16.57 -4.70
N GLU A 24 19.60 17.47 -5.24
CA GLU A 24 20.58 17.14 -6.28
C GLU A 24 21.70 16.22 -5.76
N ALA A 25 22.14 16.43 -4.53
CA ALA A 25 23.11 15.55 -3.89
C ALA A 25 22.57 14.11 -3.79
N CYS A 26 21.31 13.95 -3.38
CA CYS A 26 20.66 12.65 -3.33
C CYS A 26 20.48 12.02 -4.72
N ALA A 27 20.10 12.80 -5.73
CA ALA A 27 20.00 12.32 -7.12
C ALA A 27 21.34 11.79 -7.66
N ARG A 28 22.45 12.48 -7.34
CA ARG A 28 23.80 12.02 -7.71
C ARG A 28 24.20 10.72 -6.97
N LEU A 29 23.80 10.57 -5.73
CA LEU A 29 24.01 9.33 -4.98
C LEU A 29 23.20 8.18 -5.58
N GLN A 30 21.96 8.43 -5.97
CA GLN A 30 21.10 7.43 -6.64
C GLN A 30 21.69 7.01 -7.98
N SER A 31 22.14 7.94 -8.80
CA SER A 31 22.81 7.64 -10.09
C SER A 31 24.12 6.86 -9.93
N ALA A 32 24.80 7.04 -8.80
CA ALA A 32 25.98 6.26 -8.43
C ALA A 32 25.65 4.89 -7.78
N GLY A 33 24.37 4.52 -7.70
CA GLY A 33 23.90 3.26 -7.11
C GLY A 33 23.87 3.24 -5.59
N ARG A 34 24.10 4.38 -4.91
CA ARG A 34 24.10 4.49 -3.44
C ARG A 34 22.72 4.89 -2.92
N TRP A 35 21.72 4.09 -3.23
CA TRP A 35 20.31 4.36 -2.95
C TRP A 35 19.98 4.47 -1.46
N GLU A 36 20.48 3.55 -0.63
CA GLU A 36 20.23 3.53 0.82
C GLU A 36 20.81 4.77 1.50
N TYR A 37 22.03 5.16 1.09
CA TYR A 37 22.68 6.34 1.64
C TYR A 37 21.94 7.62 1.24
N ALA A 38 21.49 7.71 -0.02
CA ALA A 38 20.66 8.82 -0.48
C ALA A 38 19.36 8.91 0.32
N ALA A 39 18.67 7.78 0.57
CA ALA A 39 17.46 7.73 1.35
C ALA A 39 17.66 8.14 2.82
N THR A 40 18.76 7.71 3.44
CA THR A 40 19.11 8.11 4.81
C THR A 40 19.35 9.59 4.92
N LEU A 41 20.13 10.16 4.01
CA LEU A 41 20.37 11.62 3.96
C LEU A 41 19.10 12.41 3.67
N ALA A 42 18.24 11.92 2.76
CA ALA A 42 16.97 12.55 2.46
C ALA A 42 16.04 12.60 3.68
N LYS A 43 15.98 11.51 4.45
CA LYS A 43 15.18 11.46 5.70
C LYS A 43 15.70 12.43 6.76
N ALA A 44 17.01 12.59 6.86
CA ALA A 44 17.66 13.41 7.89
C ALA A 44 17.67 14.91 7.57
N SER A 45 17.80 15.29 6.28
CA SER A 45 18.21 16.63 5.92
C SER A 45 17.34 17.34 4.88
N LEU A 46 16.43 16.63 4.19
CA LEU A 46 15.61 17.24 3.14
C LEU A 46 14.21 17.65 3.66
N PRO A 47 13.66 18.73 3.10
CA PRO A 47 12.27 19.12 3.33
C PRO A 47 11.31 18.01 2.81
N PRO A 48 10.08 17.91 3.35
CA PRO A 48 9.16 16.82 3.04
C PRO A 48 8.91 16.58 1.54
N ALA A 49 8.80 17.66 0.76
CA ALA A 49 8.56 17.58 -0.68
C ALA A 49 9.73 16.90 -1.43
N GLU A 50 10.96 17.38 -1.21
CA GLU A 50 12.16 16.80 -1.86
C GLU A 50 12.45 15.39 -1.36
N ARG A 51 12.27 15.15 -0.05
CA ARG A 51 12.38 13.83 0.57
C ARG A 51 11.44 12.82 -0.09
N GLY A 52 10.19 13.25 -0.37
CA GLY A 52 9.19 12.43 -1.06
C GLY A 52 9.68 11.94 -2.42
N VAL A 53 10.27 12.83 -3.23
CA VAL A 53 10.79 12.48 -4.55
C VAL A 53 11.93 11.44 -4.46
N VAL A 54 12.89 11.66 -3.56
CA VAL A 54 14.05 10.75 -3.39
C VAL A 54 13.61 9.37 -2.93
N LEU A 55 12.68 9.29 -1.95
CA LEU A 55 12.18 8.04 -1.42
C LEU A 55 11.27 7.30 -2.40
N SER A 56 10.45 8.00 -3.20
CA SER A 56 9.64 7.38 -4.25
C SER A 56 10.52 6.70 -5.29
N ALA A 57 11.54 7.40 -5.80
CA ALA A 57 12.49 6.81 -6.74
C ALA A 57 13.23 5.59 -6.14
N TRP A 58 13.50 5.60 -4.82
CA TRP A 58 14.08 4.43 -4.17
C TRP A 58 13.10 3.27 -4.05
N ALA A 59 11.83 3.51 -3.73
CA ALA A 59 10.81 2.46 -3.71
C ALA A 59 10.66 1.79 -5.08
N GLU A 60 10.64 2.57 -6.17
CA GLU A 60 10.63 2.04 -7.54
C GLU A 60 11.86 1.18 -7.84
N GLN A 61 13.04 1.61 -7.41
CA GLN A 61 14.27 0.86 -7.57
C GLN A 61 14.27 -0.47 -6.78
N LEU A 62 13.69 -0.49 -5.57
CA LEU A 62 13.53 -1.70 -4.79
C LEU A 62 12.57 -2.69 -5.47
N LEU A 63 11.47 -2.20 -6.04
CA LEU A 63 10.54 -3.01 -6.83
C LEU A 63 11.23 -3.61 -8.06
N ALA A 64 12.02 -2.81 -8.78
CA ALA A 64 12.79 -3.29 -9.93
C ALA A 64 13.85 -4.34 -9.57
N ARG A 65 14.32 -4.35 -8.31
CA ARG A 65 15.24 -5.38 -7.79
C ARG A 65 14.54 -6.64 -7.26
N GLY A 66 13.20 -6.66 -7.24
CA GLY A 66 12.44 -7.76 -6.65
C GLY A 66 12.45 -7.77 -5.10
N GLU A 67 12.58 -6.60 -4.48
CA GLU A 67 12.56 -6.41 -3.03
C GLU A 67 11.24 -5.71 -2.59
N PRO A 68 10.04 -6.30 -2.82
CA PRO A 68 8.77 -5.63 -2.60
C PRO A 68 8.50 -5.29 -1.13
N HIS A 69 8.96 -6.10 -0.19
CA HIS A 69 8.74 -5.84 1.24
C HIS A 69 9.43 -4.56 1.71
N ARG A 70 10.66 -4.32 1.24
CA ARG A 70 11.39 -3.09 1.55
C ARG A 70 10.79 -1.87 0.86
N ALA A 71 10.29 -2.05 -0.36
CA ALA A 71 9.56 -0.99 -1.07
C ALA A 71 8.28 -0.60 -0.32
N ILE A 72 7.53 -1.56 0.20
CA ILE A 72 6.33 -1.33 1.03
C ILE A 72 6.67 -0.49 2.26
N GLU A 73 7.76 -0.78 2.97
CA GLU A 73 8.19 0.02 4.13
C GLU A 73 8.48 1.48 3.76
N VAL A 74 9.12 1.69 2.60
CA VAL A 74 9.39 3.05 2.10
C VAL A 74 8.10 3.77 1.74
N LEU A 75 7.18 3.11 1.02
CA LEU A 75 5.89 3.66 0.63
C LEU A 75 5.02 4.00 1.85
N LEU A 76 5.02 3.15 2.89
CA LEU A 76 4.37 3.43 4.18
C LEU A 76 4.94 4.70 4.82
N SER A 77 6.26 4.88 4.80
CA SER A 77 6.91 6.08 5.35
C SER A 77 6.55 7.37 4.59
N LEU A 78 6.08 7.24 3.35
CA LEU A 78 5.57 8.33 2.51
C LEU A 78 4.06 8.56 2.66
N GLY A 79 3.35 7.69 3.39
CA GLY A 79 1.89 7.72 3.49
C GLY A 79 1.17 7.30 2.20
N ARG A 80 1.86 6.63 1.26
CA ARG A 80 1.27 6.15 -0.01
C ARG A 80 0.52 4.84 0.19
N VAL A 81 -0.50 4.89 1.04
CA VAL A 81 -1.20 3.70 1.56
C VAL A 81 -1.90 2.90 0.46
N GLN A 82 -2.44 3.59 -0.56
CA GLN A 82 -3.07 2.97 -1.72
C GLN A 82 -2.10 2.01 -2.42
N GLU A 83 -0.92 2.50 -2.75
CA GLU A 83 0.11 1.70 -3.41
C GLU A 83 0.62 0.56 -2.52
N VAL A 84 0.73 0.81 -1.21
CA VAL A 84 1.09 -0.24 -0.27
C VAL A 84 0.11 -1.40 -0.33
N ALA A 85 -1.20 -1.14 -0.34
CA ALA A 85 -2.20 -2.19 -0.43
C ALA A 85 -2.12 -2.95 -1.76
N GLU A 86 -1.94 -2.25 -2.89
CA GLU A 86 -1.75 -2.86 -4.20
C GLU A 86 -0.52 -3.78 -4.22
N ARG A 87 0.61 -3.33 -3.68
CA ARG A 87 1.84 -4.15 -3.58
C ARG A 87 1.68 -5.34 -2.63
N LEU A 88 0.95 -5.18 -1.53
CA LEU A 88 0.65 -6.30 -0.64
C LEU A 88 -0.20 -7.38 -1.33
N LEU A 89 -1.16 -6.99 -2.17
CA LEU A 89 -1.92 -7.94 -2.98
C LEU A 89 -1.04 -8.66 -4.01
N GLU A 90 -0.15 -7.95 -4.70
CA GLU A 90 0.78 -8.53 -5.67
C GLU A 90 1.71 -9.59 -5.06
N VAL A 91 2.15 -9.39 -3.81
CA VAL A 91 2.97 -10.37 -3.09
C VAL A 91 2.13 -11.41 -2.32
N CYS A 92 0.82 -11.45 -2.58
CA CYS A 92 -0.13 -12.36 -1.93
C CYS A 92 -0.15 -12.26 -0.39
N ALA A 93 0.21 -11.11 0.17
CA ALA A 93 0.16 -10.83 1.61
C ALA A 93 -1.23 -10.28 2.00
N PHE A 94 -2.28 -11.06 1.74
CA PHE A 94 -3.69 -10.67 1.90
C PHE A 94 -4.04 -10.31 3.34
N ASP A 95 -3.45 -11.01 4.31
CA ASP A 95 -3.61 -10.76 5.74
C ASP A 95 -3.12 -9.35 6.12
N LYS A 96 -1.96 -8.97 5.65
CA LYS A 96 -1.38 -7.64 5.90
C LYS A 96 -2.15 -6.53 5.19
N ALA A 97 -2.63 -6.79 3.98
CA ALA A 97 -3.46 -5.84 3.24
C ALA A 97 -4.79 -5.59 3.97
N ALA A 98 -5.47 -6.66 4.43
CA ALA A 98 -6.71 -6.55 5.20
C ALA A 98 -6.49 -5.84 6.54
N LEU A 99 -5.41 -6.16 7.26
CA LEU A 99 -5.05 -5.51 8.52
C LEU A 99 -4.80 -4.01 8.33
N LEU A 100 -4.09 -3.63 7.27
CA LEU A 100 -3.86 -2.22 6.91
C LEU A 100 -5.19 -1.48 6.71
N LEU A 101 -6.12 -2.06 5.96
CA LEU A 101 -7.43 -1.46 5.73
C LEU A 101 -8.25 -1.32 7.02
N CYS A 102 -8.27 -2.36 7.87
CA CYS A 102 -8.96 -2.30 9.15
C CYS A 102 -8.38 -1.19 10.04
N ALA A 103 -7.06 -1.08 10.13
CA ALA A 103 -6.39 -0.04 10.89
C ALA A 103 -6.69 1.38 10.36
N LEU A 104 -6.76 1.54 9.04
CA LEU A 104 -7.12 2.82 8.42
C LEU A 104 -8.57 3.21 8.68
N ARG A 105 -9.49 2.25 8.58
CA ARG A 105 -10.89 2.45 8.91
C ARG A 105 -11.07 2.87 10.37
N GLU A 106 -10.42 2.18 11.30
CA GLU A 106 -10.45 2.50 12.73
C GLU A 106 -9.86 3.89 13.01
N ALA A 107 -8.75 4.23 12.38
CA ALA A 107 -8.15 5.56 12.48
C ALA A 107 -9.06 6.66 11.90
N HIS A 108 -9.83 6.35 10.85
CA HIS A 108 -10.80 7.28 10.27
C HIS A 108 -12.00 7.47 11.21
N GLU A 109 -12.52 6.42 11.82
CA GLU A 109 -13.63 6.49 12.76
C GLU A 109 -13.27 7.28 14.03
N THR A 110 -12.05 7.12 14.54
CA THR A 110 -11.55 7.84 15.73
C THR A 110 -11.20 9.30 15.46
N ARG A 111 -10.83 9.66 14.24
CA ARG A 111 -10.43 11.03 13.85
C ARG A 111 -11.51 11.75 13.03
N ARG A 112 -12.77 11.67 13.41
CA ARG A 112 -13.89 12.34 12.73
C ARG A 112 -13.60 13.83 12.45
N GLY A 113 -12.92 14.13 11.34
CA GLY A 113 -12.67 15.48 10.88
C GLY A 113 -11.38 15.71 10.08
N ALA A 114 -10.32 14.92 10.27
CA ALA A 114 -9.03 15.16 9.62
C ALA A 114 -8.79 14.36 8.32
N LEU A 115 -9.58 13.31 8.09
CA LEU A 115 -9.47 12.44 6.92
C LEU A 115 -10.79 12.35 6.14
N ALA A 116 -11.63 13.38 6.19
CA ALA A 116 -12.81 13.47 5.34
C ALA A 116 -12.37 13.48 3.87
N GLY A 117 -12.45 12.35 3.19
CA GLY A 117 -11.98 12.16 1.81
C GLY A 117 -11.07 10.97 1.59
N PHE A 118 -10.73 10.19 2.64
CA PHE A 118 -9.99 8.96 2.46
C PHE A 118 -10.91 7.85 1.96
N ALA A 119 -11.27 7.94 0.68
CA ALA A 119 -11.89 6.84 -0.04
C ALA A 119 -10.75 5.93 -0.54
N PHE A 120 -10.52 4.81 0.14
CA PHE A 120 -9.56 3.82 -0.31
C PHE A 120 -10.15 3.09 -1.52
N ARG A 121 -9.64 3.43 -2.72
CA ARG A 121 -10.07 2.78 -3.95
C ARG A 121 -9.66 1.30 -3.90
N GLY A 122 -10.61 0.39 -4.11
CA GLY A 122 -10.34 -1.05 -4.09
C GLY A 122 -10.37 -1.69 -2.69
N ALA A 123 -10.86 -1.00 -1.64
CA ALA A 123 -10.96 -1.57 -0.30
C ALA A 123 -11.78 -2.86 -0.26
N ALA A 124 -12.92 -2.88 -0.93
CA ALA A 124 -13.77 -4.05 -1.01
C ALA A 124 -13.04 -5.22 -1.68
N ARG A 125 -12.31 -4.96 -2.77
CA ARG A 125 -11.50 -5.99 -3.45
C ARG A 125 -10.46 -6.61 -2.53
N VAL A 126 -9.73 -5.80 -1.76
CA VAL A 126 -8.73 -6.33 -0.81
C VAL A 126 -9.37 -7.26 0.23
N LEU A 127 -10.53 -6.86 0.76
CA LEU A 127 -11.26 -7.67 1.73
C LEU A 127 -11.82 -8.97 1.12
N LEU A 128 -12.27 -8.93 -0.15
CA LEU A 128 -12.72 -10.12 -0.87
C LEU A 128 -11.57 -11.10 -1.16
N GLU A 129 -10.41 -10.62 -1.58
CA GLU A 129 -9.23 -11.47 -1.80
C GLU A 129 -8.78 -12.14 -0.48
N TYR A 130 -8.85 -11.39 0.63
CA TYR A 130 -8.58 -11.97 1.94
C TYR A 130 -9.63 -13.00 2.37
N ALA A 131 -10.91 -12.74 2.14
CA ALA A 131 -11.98 -13.70 2.40
C ALA A 131 -11.80 -14.97 1.57
N ALA A 132 -11.44 -14.85 0.29
CA ALA A 132 -11.14 -15.99 -0.57
C ALA A 132 -9.91 -16.79 -0.06
N PHE A 133 -8.89 -16.10 0.43
CA PHE A 133 -7.74 -16.74 1.06
C PHE A 133 -8.16 -17.53 2.33
N LEU A 134 -8.97 -16.93 3.21
CA LEU A 134 -9.48 -17.59 4.42
C LEU A 134 -10.34 -18.82 4.09
N SER A 135 -11.18 -18.75 3.07
CA SER A 135 -11.98 -19.87 2.60
C SER A 135 -11.11 -21.04 2.14
N ARG A 136 -10.02 -20.78 1.43
CA ARG A 136 -9.03 -21.81 1.03
C ARG A 136 -8.34 -22.47 2.23
N GLN A 137 -8.28 -21.78 3.38
CA GLN A 137 -7.75 -22.30 4.63
C GLN A 137 -8.82 -22.98 5.50
N ASN A 138 -10.04 -23.19 4.97
CA ASN A 138 -11.20 -23.73 5.69
C ASN A 138 -11.65 -22.88 6.91
N LEU A 139 -11.32 -21.58 6.92
CA LEU A 139 -11.74 -20.62 7.93
C LEU A 139 -13.04 -19.92 7.50
N ASN A 140 -14.08 -20.69 7.20
CA ASN A 140 -15.31 -20.21 6.55
C ASN A 140 -16.05 -19.14 7.37
N ALA A 141 -16.12 -19.25 8.69
CA ALA A 141 -16.76 -18.25 9.54
C ALA A 141 -16.08 -16.87 9.44
N LEU A 142 -14.74 -16.83 9.35
CA LEU A 142 -14.00 -15.59 9.14
C LEU A 142 -14.18 -15.08 7.70
N ALA A 143 -14.16 -15.97 6.71
CA ALA A 143 -14.38 -15.60 5.32
C ALA A 143 -15.74 -14.89 5.14
N VAL A 144 -16.82 -15.43 5.71
CA VAL A 144 -18.16 -14.80 5.69
C VAL A 144 -18.14 -13.42 6.36
N ARG A 145 -17.44 -13.27 7.48
CA ARG A 145 -17.31 -11.97 8.16
C ARG A 145 -16.61 -10.93 7.30
N TYR A 146 -15.52 -11.30 6.60
CA TYR A 146 -14.80 -10.39 5.74
C TYR A 146 -15.52 -10.09 4.42
N THR A 147 -16.33 -11.02 3.89
CA THR A 147 -17.22 -10.73 2.76
C THR A 147 -18.31 -9.74 3.13
N ALA A 148 -18.91 -9.86 4.32
CA ALA A 148 -19.90 -8.90 4.81
C ALA A 148 -19.26 -7.49 4.98
N LEU A 149 -18.03 -7.43 5.50
CA LEU A 149 -17.28 -6.19 5.63
C LEU A 149 -16.96 -5.56 4.25
N ALA A 150 -16.65 -6.38 3.26
CA ALA A 150 -16.40 -5.92 1.89
C ALA A 150 -17.66 -5.31 1.25
N THR A 151 -18.82 -5.93 1.45
CA THR A 151 -20.11 -5.38 0.97
C THR A 151 -20.43 -4.03 1.62
N GLU A 152 -20.28 -3.93 2.94
CA GLU A 152 -20.49 -2.68 3.67
C GLU A 152 -19.56 -1.55 3.16
N THR A 153 -18.28 -1.88 2.90
CA THR A 153 -17.33 -0.90 2.36
C THR A 153 -17.64 -0.49 0.92
N ALA A 154 -18.11 -1.42 0.08
CA ALA A 154 -18.54 -1.11 -1.29
C ALA A 154 -19.80 -0.24 -1.31
N GLU A 155 -20.81 -0.52 -0.46
CA GLU A 155 -22.03 0.28 -0.32
C GLU A 155 -21.72 1.70 0.15
N THR A 156 -20.79 1.86 1.12
CA THR A 156 -20.38 3.18 1.58
C THR A 156 -19.63 3.97 0.51
N ALA A 157 -18.79 3.31 -0.28
CA ALA A 157 -18.09 3.92 -1.41
C ALA A 157 -19.06 4.36 -2.52
N ALA A 158 -20.06 3.52 -2.86
CA ALA A 158 -21.07 3.83 -3.85
C ALA A 158 -21.97 5.02 -3.42
N SER A 159 -22.35 5.08 -2.14
CA SER A 159 -23.15 6.19 -1.58
C SER A 159 -22.38 7.50 -1.50
N ALA A 160 -21.04 7.46 -1.42
CA ALA A 160 -20.19 8.65 -1.41
C ALA A 160 -19.89 9.24 -2.82
N GLY A 161 -20.54 8.72 -3.89
CA GLY A 161 -20.36 9.19 -5.26
C GLY A 161 -19.18 8.53 -5.98
N GLY A 162 -18.76 7.36 -5.53
CA GLY A 162 -17.80 6.50 -6.22
C GLY A 162 -18.36 6.12 -7.59
N GLY A 163 -17.56 6.33 -8.66
CA GLY A 163 -17.97 6.09 -10.04
C GLY A 163 -18.18 4.60 -10.37
N GLU A 164 -18.16 4.29 -11.65
CA GLU A 164 -18.39 2.94 -12.22
C GLU A 164 -17.60 1.81 -11.55
N ASP A 165 -16.38 2.11 -11.07
CA ASP A 165 -15.53 1.15 -10.35
C ASP A 165 -16.14 0.67 -9.02
N ALA A 166 -16.87 1.55 -8.30
CA ALA A 166 -17.52 1.20 -7.04
C ALA A 166 -18.74 0.30 -7.23
N LEU A 167 -19.45 0.47 -8.35
CA LEU A 167 -20.59 -0.39 -8.71
C LEU A 167 -20.13 -1.79 -9.09
N THR A 168 -19.04 -1.93 -9.84
CA THR A 168 -18.46 -3.24 -10.20
C THR A 168 -17.89 -3.97 -8.96
N GLU A 169 -17.32 -3.24 -8.02
CA GLU A 169 -16.87 -3.81 -6.73
C GLU A 169 -18.06 -4.27 -5.88
N LEU A 170 -19.16 -3.52 -5.87
CA LEU A 170 -20.38 -3.89 -5.16
C LEU A 170 -21.01 -5.17 -5.73
N GLU A 171 -21.10 -5.27 -7.05
CA GLU A 171 -21.61 -6.46 -7.73
C GLU A 171 -20.76 -7.69 -7.44
N ALA A 172 -19.44 -7.55 -7.51
CA ALA A 172 -18.50 -8.62 -7.17
C ALA A 172 -18.64 -9.07 -5.70
N ALA A 173 -18.77 -8.13 -4.77
CA ALA A 173 -18.97 -8.41 -3.35
C ALA A 173 -20.30 -9.16 -3.10
N GLN A 174 -21.39 -8.73 -3.73
CA GLN A 174 -22.69 -9.39 -3.62
C GLN A 174 -22.68 -10.81 -4.16
N LEU A 175 -22.01 -11.07 -5.30
CA LEU A 175 -21.83 -12.40 -5.87
C LEU A 175 -21.09 -13.34 -4.92
N VAL A 176 -20.01 -12.87 -4.29
CA VAL A 176 -19.23 -13.68 -3.34
C VAL A 176 -20.04 -14.02 -2.09
N VAL A 177 -20.83 -13.06 -1.57
CA VAL A 177 -21.77 -13.33 -0.44
C VAL A 177 -22.81 -14.37 -0.82
N GLN A 178 -23.37 -14.31 -2.02
CA GLN A 178 -24.34 -15.29 -2.50
C GLN A 178 -23.70 -16.68 -2.61
N LEU A 179 -22.48 -16.78 -3.14
CA LEU A 179 -21.76 -18.05 -3.23
C LEU A 179 -21.44 -18.62 -1.85
N ALA A 180 -21.00 -17.80 -0.89
CA ALA A 180 -20.73 -18.23 0.46
C ALA A 180 -22.00 -18.80 1.14
N ARG A 181 -23.15 -18.13 1.01
CA ARG A 181 -24.45 -18.62 1.52
C ARG A 181 -24.91 -19.92 0.87
N LEU A 182 -24.62 -20.13 -0.40
CA LEU A 182 -24.93 -21.39 -1.09
C LEU A 182 -24.05 -22.53 -0.62
N GLN A 183 -22.80 -22.27 -0.26
CA GLN A 183 -21.89 -23.27 0.32
C GLN A 183 -22.32 -23.67 1.73
N GLU A 184 -22.68 -22.71 2.59
CA GLU A 184 -23.22 -23.00 3.94
C GLU A 184 -24.47 -23.88 3.87
N ARG A 185 -25.42 -23.60 2.96
CA ARG A 185 -26.62 -24.43 2.76
C ARG A 185 -26.33 -25.86 2.28
N ARG A 186 -25.21 -26.05 1.53
CA ARG A 186 -24.79 -27.39 1.12
C ARG A 186 -24.18 -28.20 2.26
N GLU A 187 -23.51 -27.56 3.19
CA GLU A 187 -22.91 -28.21 4.35
C GLU A 187 -23.97 -28.54 5.41
N GLU A 188 -25.08 -27.81 5.44
CA GLU A 188 -26.22 -28.06 6.36
C GLU A 188 -27.21 -29.16 5.89
N GLN A 189 -27.08 -29.63 4.63
CA GLN A 189 -27.87 -30.75 4.11
C GLN A 189 -27.01 -32.03 4.07
N PRO A 190 -26.91 -32.82 5.15
CA PRO A 190 -26.32 -34.15 5.06
C PRO A 190 -27.22 -35.04 4.20
N VAL A 191 -26.61 -35.76 3.25
CA VAL A 191 -27.22 -36.78 2.38
C VAL A 191 -27.62 -37.98 3.23
#